data_f6a2e2e987f8650367721e5e0ed5be6e
#
_entry.id   f6a2e2e987f8650367721e5e0ed5be6e
#
_cell.length_a   1.000
_cell.length_b   1.000
_cell.length_c   1.000
_cell.angle_alpha   90.00
_cell.angle_beta   90.00
_cell.angle_gamma   90.00
#
_symmetry.space_group_name_H-M   'P 1'
#
loop_
_entity.id
_entity.type
_entity.pdbx_description
1 polymer ?
#
loop_
_entity_poly.entity_id
_entity_poly.type
_entity_poly.pdbx_seq_one_letter_code
_entity_poly.pdbx_strand_id
1 'polypeptide(L)'
;MKTLAKGILTALLITFTIRFSFAQKGVEDGSKYGHGEDSVRCIMNLSLYREYVKQDNFKYSIDPWTIVYNECPKASKYIYIDGIKMIEEAIKKEQDEAKKEILVDSMMKIYDKRIKYYGQKGYVLGKKGTDYIKYSKNTSENMETGYNWLKESIKLEQKESGPGELVTFMNASKFLYNANQINAGQVVDDYGFVSDVIDKILNNGKKGSIKRAKEMVDKIFESSGAASCEDLIPFYAEKFEQNSQDVEFLTKATDLLRSTKCTDSDQFYIMVKQLNKLSPNAELAYEIAKLSSKKEKFEEASEYFKQAIELQDDIIQKAKYYLELGDITRRMGNYETAKRYALKSAELNPESGYPYLLLGNIYAAGNKTCGEKEFEHKAVYWAAVDKFTKAKQIDPELADEANKFIEAYTPHFPNEEDAFFEGYQNGDTYTVGCWVNETTTVRTTK
;
A
#
# COMPACT_ATOMS: atom_id res chain seq x y z
N MET A 1 -40.40 28.73 -31.06
CA MET A 1 -39.07 29.12 -30.50
C MET A 1 -38.14 27.92 -30.19
N LYS A 2 -38.61 26.68 -29.99
CA LYS A 2 -37.74 25.49 -29.76
C LYS A 2 -37.01 24.98 -31.01
N THR A 3 -37.47 25.25 -32.19
CA THR A 3 -36.90 24.81 -33.49
C THR A 3 -35.76 25.69 -34.00
N LEU A 4 -35.66 26.95 -33.62
CA LEU A 4 -34.56 27.84 -34.03
C LEU A 4 -33.28 27.56 -33.21
N ALA A 5 -33.39 27.12 -31.94
CA ALA A 5 -32.22 26.84 -31.12
C ALA A 5 -31.44 25.57 -31.59
N LYS A 6 -32.12 24.60 -32.22
CA LYS A 6 -31.50 23.40 -32.79
C LYS A 6 -30.70 23.73 -34.09
N GLY A 7 -31.16 24.70 -34.88
CA GLY A 7 -30.49 25.07 -36.11
C GLY A 7 -29.15 25.81 -35.95
N ILE A 8 -28.98 26.58 -34.86
CA ILE A 8 -27.77 27.35 -34.59
C ILE A 8 -26.62 26.46 -34.11
N LEU A 9 -26.90 25.41 -33.32
CA LEU A 9 -25.86 24.46 -32.87
C LEU A 9 -25.36 23.60 -34.04
N THR A 10 -26.24 23.26 -35.00
CA THR A 10 -25.89 22.48 -36.22
C THR A 10 -25.05 23.31 -37.17
N ALA A 11 -25.27 24.63 -37.28
CA ALA A 11 -24.46 25.53 -38.11
C ALA A 11 -22.99 25.64 -37.62
N LEU A 12 -22.73 25.52 -36.30
CA LEU A 12 -21.37 25.53 -35.72
C LEU A 12 -20.58 24.28 -36.14
N LEU A 13 -21.21 23.15 -36.32
CA LEU A 13 -20.61 21.86 -36.67
C LEU A 13 -20.26 21.77 -38.17
N ILE A 14 -20.98 22.47 -39.06
CA ILE A 14 -20.76 22.38 -40.49
C ILE A 14 -19.66 23.36 -40.99
N THR A 15 -19.41 24.46 -40.28
CA THR A 15 -18.39 25.45 -40.69
C THR A 15 -16.95 25.01 -40.40
N PHE A 16 -16.73 23.92 -39.70
CA PHE A 16 -15.37 23.41 -39.38
C PHE A 16 -14.69 22.69 -40.57
N THR A 17 -15.42 22.39 -41.64
CA THR A 17 -14.88 21.68 -42.83
C THR A 17 -14.43 22.55 -43.97
N ILE A 18 -14.65 23.87 -43.93
CA ILE A 18 -14.18 24.79 -44.98
C ILE A 18 -12.71 25.12 -44.66
N ARG A 19 -11.80 24.59 -45.47
CA ARG A 19 -10.38 24.96 -45.48
C ARG A 19 -10.21 26.39 -46.05
N PHE A 20 -10.49 27.40 -45.23
CA PHE A 20 -9.87 28.69 -45.44
C PHE A 20 -8.52 28.68 -44.74
N SER A 21 -7.43 28.82 -45.47
CA SER A 21 -6.12 29.15 -44.91
C SER A 21 -6.20 30.55 -44.32
N PHE A 22 -6.76 30.70 -43.12
CA PHE A 22 -6.62 31.94 -42.37
C PHE A 22 -5.16 32.05 -41.95
N ALA A 23 -4.42 33.03 -42.47
CA ALA A 23 -3.11 33.38 -41.96
C ALA A 23 -3.24 33.64 -40.45
N GLN A 24 -2.52 32.85 -39.63
CA GLN A 24 -2.58 32.99 -38.17
C GLN A 24 -1.78 34.21 -37.74
N LYS A 25 -2.53 35.26 -37.42
CA LYS A 25 -1.97 36.59 -37.12
C LYS A 25 -1.20 36.58 -35.80
N GLY A 26 -0.01 37.20 -35.80
CA GLY A 26 0.84 37.29 -34.64
C GLY A 26 1.63 36.00 -34.28
N VAL A 27 1.63 34.99 -35.16
CA VAL A 27 2.40 33.75 -34.97
C VAL A 27 3.77 33.83 -35.63
N GLU A 28 3.82 34.31 -36.86
CA GLU A 28 5.03 34.33 -37.69
C GLU A 28 5.96 35.51 -37.37
N ASP A 29 5.38 36.68 -37.05
CA ASP A 29 6.11 37.92 -36.76
C ASP A 29 6.37 38.20 -35.28
N GLY A 30 5.92 37.29 -34.39
CA GLY A 30 6.05 37.45 -32.95
C GLY A 30 5.11 38.49 -32.34
N SER A 31 4.29 39.18 -33.11
CA SER A 31 3.25 40.08 -32.61
C SER A 31 2.12 39.26 -31.99
N LYS A 32 1.68 39.62 -30.78
CA LYS A 32 0.64 38.88 -30.07
C LYS A 32 -0.73 38.91 -30.74
N TYR A 33 -1.02 39.96 -31.49
CA TYR A 33 -2.33 40.26 -32.07
C TYR A 33 -2.32 40.47 -33.60
N GLY A 34 -1.16 40.43 -34.25
CA GLY A 34 -0.97 40.94 -35.59
C GLY A 34 -0.78 42.47 -35.61
N HIS A 35 -0.95 43.11 -36.75
CA HIS A 35 -0.73 44.53 -36.95
C HIS A 35 -1.96 45.23 -37.57
N GLY A 36 -2.06 46.56 -37.40
CA GLY A 36 -3.09 47.36 -37.98
C GLY A 36 -4.53 46.92 -37.68
N GLU A 37 -5.35 46.77 -38.69
CA GLU A 37 -6.76 46.33 -38.53
C GLU A 37 -6.90 44.94 -37.93
N ASP A 38 -5.95 44.05 -38.17
CA ASP A 38 -5.92 42.71 -37.61
C ASP A 38 -5.77 42.73 -36.08
N SER A 39 -4.90 43.60 -35.56
CA SER A 39 -4.73 43.81 -34.13
C SER A 39 -6.01 44.34 -33.49
N VAL A 40 -6.66 45.30 -34.10
CA VAL A 40 -7.94 45.85 -33.61
C VAL A 40 -9.01 44.76 -33.57
N ARG A 41 -9.14 43.98 -34.67
CA ARG A 41 -10.09 42.85 -34.76
C ARG A 41 -9.84 41.79 -33.68
N CYS A 42 -8.57 41.41 -33.46
CA CYS A 42 -8.20 40.45 -32.41
C CYS A 42 -8.56 40.97 -31.01
N ILE A 43 -8.17 42.20 -30.66
CA ILE A 43 -8.39 42.79 -29.34
C ILE A 43 -9.89 42.97 -29.07
N MET A 44 -10.65 43.46 -30.05
CA MET A 44 -12.08 43.66 -29.94
C MET A 44 -12.81 42.32 -29.64
N ASN A 45 -12.55 41.30 -30.48
CA ASN A 45 -13.21 40.00 -30.30
C ASN A 45 -12.73 39.28 -29.02
N LEU A 46 -11.44 39.42 -28.62
CA LEU A 46 -10.93 38.92 -27.38
C LEU A 46 -11.68 39.51 -26.16
N SER A 47 -11.86 40.82 -26.16
CA SER A 47 -12.56 41.51 -25.07
C SER A 47 -14.06 41.12 -25.04
N LEU A 48 -14.69 41.07 -26.21
CA LEU A 48 -16.12 40.79 -26.36
C LEU A 48 -16.47 39.37 -25.90
N TYR A 49 -15.77 38.31 -26.37
CA TYR A 49 -16.09 36.96 -25.93
C TYR A 49 -15.82 36.76 -24.43
N ARG A 50 -14.74 37.38 -23.90
CA ARG A 50 -14.41 37.25 -22.47
C ARG A 50 -15.45 37.91 -21.60
N GLU A 51 -16.04 39.01 -22.00
CA GLU A 51 -17.12 39.64 -21.27
C GLU A 51 -18.36 38.73 -21.20
N TYR A 52 -18.72 38.10 -22.36
CA TYR A 52 -19.81 37.14 -22.38
C TYR A 52 -19.53 35.87 -21.55
N VAL A 53 -18.30 35.37 -21.59
CA VAL A 53 -17.90 34.19 -20.78
C VAL A 53 -17.97 34.48 -19.28
N LYS A 54 -17.58 35.66 -18.80
CA LYS A 54 -17.70 36.08 -17.42
C LYS A 54 -19.15 36.12 -16.92
N GLN A 55 -20.08 36.40 -17.83
CA GLN A 55 -21.51 36.41 -17.55
C GLN A 55 -22.19 35.06 -17.80
N ASP A 56 -21.42 33.98 -18.01
CA ASP A 56 -21.87 32.64 -18.44
C ASP A 56 -22.80 32.66 -19.68
N ASN A 57 -22.70 33.72 -20.51
CA ASN A 57 -23.50 33.92 -21.70
C ASN A 57 -22.82 33.31 -22.93
N PHE A 58 -22.62 32.00 -22.88
CA PHE A 58 -21.84 31.26 -23.89
C PHE A 58 -22.40 31.36 -25.30
N LYS A 59 -23.71 31.53 -25.44
CA LYS A 59 -24.33 31.65 -26.77
C LYS A 59 -23.76 32.82 -27.59
N TYR A 60 -23.54 33.96 -26.95
CA TYR A 60 -23.03 35.15 -27.61
C TYR A 60 -21.50 35.21 -27.62
N SER A 61 -20.84 34.35 -26.84
CA SER A 61 -19.39 34.28 -26.83
C SER A 61 -18.80 33.48 -28.00
N ILE A 62 -19.58 32.60 -28.64
CA ILE A 62 -19.08 31.62 -29.62
C ILE A 62 -18.48 32.32 -30.84
N ASP A 63 -19.19 33.23 -31.46
CA ASP A 63 -18.73 33.89 -32.69
C ASP A 63 -17.44 34.69 -32.48
N PRO A 64 -17.35 35.63 -31.52
CA PRO A 64 -16.12 36.37 -31.28
C PRO A 64 -14.99 35.46 -30.77
N TRP A 65 -15.29 34.39 -29.99
CA TRP A 65 -14.29 33.40 -29.62
C TRP A 65 -13.74 32.64 -30.83
N THR A 66 -14.58 32.21 -31.74
CA THR A 66 -14.19 31.49 -32.95
C THR A 66 -13.21 32.31 -33.80
N ILE A 67 -13.45 33.62 -33.91
CA ILE A 67 -12.52 34.54 -34.62
C ILE A 67 -11.16 34.51 -33.92
N VAL A 68 -11.10 34.75 -32.62
CA VAL A 68 -9.83 34.79 -31.87
C VAL A 68 -9.11 33.43 -31.87
N TYR A 69 -9.85 32.35 -31.70
CA TYR A 69 -9.32 30.98 -31.70
C TYR A 69 -8.65 30.62 -33.06
N ASN A 70 -9.21 31.09 -34.17
CA ASN A 70 -8.67 30.78 -35.49
C ASN A 70 -7.61 31.78 -35.94
N GLU A 71 -7.85 33.07 -35.73
CA GLU A 71 -7.02 34.12 -36.30
C GLU A 71 -5.90 34.57 -35.35
N CYS A 72 -6.09 34.55 -34.03
CA CYS A 72 -5.17 35.14 -33.06
C CYS A 72 -4.76 34.17 -31.94
N PRO A 73 -4.20 32.98 -32.27
CA PRO A 73 -4.01 31.90 -31.31
C PRO A 73 -3.03 32.21 -30.15
N LYS A 74 -2.17 33.21 -30.30
CA LYS A 74 -1.24 33.70 -29.28
C LYS A 74 -1.76 34.88 -28.46
N ALA A 75 -2.98 35.37 -28.76
CA ALA A 75 -3.53 36.56 -28.09
C ALA A 75 -3.72 36.34 -26.57
N SER A 76 -4.23 35.18 -26.15
CA SER A 76 -4.40 34.85 -24.75
C SER A 76 -4.55 33.35 -24.54
N LYS A 77 -3.94 32.78 -23.49
CA LYS A 77 -4.19 31.37 -23.08
C LYS A 77 -5.64 31.12 -22.69
N TYR A 78 -6.37 32.15 -22.28
CA TYR A 78 -7.79 32.03 -21.89
C TYR A 78 -8.70 31.66 -23.06
N ILE A 79 -8.27 31.91 -24.34
CA ILE A 79 -8.98 31.40 -25.52
C ILE A 79 -9.22 29.89 -25.42
N TYR A 80 -8.23 29.15 -24.92
CA TYR A 80 -8.29 27.71 -24.77
C TYR A 80 -9.02 27.28 -23.51
N ILE A 81 -8.78 27.95 -22.35
CA ILE A 81 -9.42 27.66 -21.08
C ILE A 81 -10.94 27.89 -21.17
N ASP A 82 -11.32 29.05 -21.71
CA ASP A 82 -12.71 29.42 -21.85
C ASP A 82 -13.41 28.58 -22.93
N GLY A 83 -12.67 28.25 -24.04
CA GLY A 83 -13.16 27.34 -25.08
C GLY A 83 -13.53 25.97 -24.55
N ILE A 84 -12.69 25.37 -23.67
CA ILE A 84 -12.98 24.11 -23.03
C ILE A 84 -14.24 24.22 -22.14
N LYS A 85 -14.35 25.31 -21.34
CA LYS A 85 -15.54 25.56 -20.50
C LYS A 85 -16.82 25.64 -21.34
N MET A 86 -16.78 26.34 -22.49
CA MET A 86 -17.93 26.44 -23.39
C MET A 86 -18.33 25.09 -23.99
N ILE A 87 -17.35 24.31 -24.46
CA ILE A 87 -17.62 22.96 -25.01
C ILE A 87 -18.15 22.01 -23.92
N GLU A 88 -17.60 22.06 -22.71
CA GLU A 88 -18.08 21.27 -21.59
C GLU A 88 -19.56 21.53 -21.30
N GLU A 89 -19.98 22.80 -21.30
CA GLU A 89 -21.39 23.17 -21.13
C GLU A 89 -22.27 22.73 -22.32
N ALA A 90 -21.72 22.69 -23.50
CA ALA A 90 -22.41 22.18 -24.70
C ALA A 90 -22.61 20.66 -24.59
N ILE A 91 -21.58 19.90 -24.18
CA ILE A 91 -21.65 18.45 -23.96
C ILE A 91 -22.71 18.10 -22.92
N LYS A 92 -22.76 18.82 -21.79
CA LYS A 92 -23.76 18.58 -20.72
C LYS A 92 -25.21 18.75 -21.21
N LYS A 93 -25.43 19.61 -22.19
CA LYS A 93 -26.78 19.92 -22.73
C LYS A 93 -27.17 19.10 -23.94
N GLU A 94 -26.19 18.47 -24.62
CA GLU A 94 -26.46 17.64 -25.80
C GLU A 94 -27.03 16.30 -25.39
N GLN A 95 -28.02 15.81 -26.14
CA GLN A 95 -28.65 14.50 -25.92
C GLN A 95 -28.27 13.46 -26.99
N ASP A 96 -27.77 13.94 -28.14
CA ASP A 96 -27.36 13.11 -29.25
C ASP A 96 -25.92 12.66 -29.04
N GLU A 97 -25.71 11.37 -28.89
CA GLU A 97 -24.37 10.81 -28.61
C GLU A 97 -23.36 11.05 -29.75
N ALA A 98 -23.80 11.04 -31.01
CA ALA A 98 -22.91 11.35 -32.12
C ALA A 98 -22.43 12.82 -32.09
N LYS A 99 -23.31 13.75 -31.71
CA LYS A 99 -22.94 15.16 -31.54
C LYS A 99 -22.06 15.36 -30.29
N LYS A 100 -22.28 14.62 -29.21
CA LYS A 100 -21.36 14.65 -28.07
C LYS A 100 -19.94 14.24 -28.47
N GLU A 101 -19.78 13.19 -29.26
CA GLU A 101 -18.46 12.77 -29.74
C GLU A 101 -17.77 13.89 -30.53
N ILE A 102 -18.47 14.56 -31.43
CA ILE A 102 -17.91 15.68 -32.18
C ILE A 102 -17.50 16.84 -31.26
N LEU A 103 -18.27 17.10 -30.21
CA LEU A 103 -17.92 18.12 -29.20
C LEU A 103 -16.67 17.70 -28.39
N VAL A 104 -16.56 16.43 -28.02
CA VAL A 104 -15.37 15.88 -27.33
C VAL A 104 -14.15 16.00 -28.20
N ASP A 105 -14.23 15.64 -29.49
CA ASP A 105 -13.14 15.83 -30.47
C ASP A 105 -12.72 17.30 -30.58
N SER A 106 -13.69 18.20 -30.60
CA SER A 106 -13.43 19.64 -30.64
C SER A 106 -12.71 20.13 -29.39
N MET A 107 -13.10 19.62 -28.22
CA MET A 107 -12.40 19.87 -26.94
C MET A 107 -10.96 19.40 -27.01
N MET A 108 -10.71 18.19 -27.51
CA MET A 108 -9.34 17.64 -27.63
C MET A 108 -8.45 18.50 -28.56
N LYS A 109 -9.01 19.02 -29.68
CA LYS A 109 -8.30 19.95 -30.56
C LYS A 109 -7.96 21.30 -29.89
N ILE A 110 -8.81 21.76 -28.96
CA ILE A 110 -8.52 22.98 -28.19
C ILE A 110 -7.34 22.71 -27.24
N TYR A 111 -7.28 21.55 -26.57
CA TYR A 111 -6.13 21.18 -25.76
C TYR A 111 -4.83 21.11 -26.58
N ASP A 112 -4.85 20.48 -27.73
CA ASP A 112 -3.68 20.39 -28.61
C ASP A 112 -3.16 21.75 -29.07
N LYS A 113 -4.08 22.66 -29.46
CA LYS A 113 -3.69 24.06 -29.79
C LYS A 113 -3.12 24.79 -28.57
N ARG A 114 -3.66 24.56 -27.35
CA ARG A 114 -3.12 25.14 -26.11
C ARG A 114 -1.68 24.69 -25.89
N ILE A 115 -1.40 23.38 -26.04
CA ILE A 115 -0.03 22.84 -25.93
C ILE A 115 0.86 23.52 -26.98
N LYS A 116 0.40 23.60 -28.22
CA LYS A 116 1.17 24.18 -29.35
C LYS A 116 1.58 25.61 -29.08
N TYR A 117 0.67 26.45 -28.56
CA TYR A 117 0.90 27.90 -28.47
C TYR A 117 1.34 28.38 -27.09
N TYR A 118 1.05 27.62 -26.02
CA TYR A 118 1.32 28.02 -24.64
C TYR A 118 2.15 27.00 -23.86
N GLY A 119 2.50 25.84 -24.43
CA GLY A 119 3.28 24.82 -23.78
C GLY A 119 2.54 24.17 -22.59
N GLN A 120 3.24 23.96 -21.49
CA GLN A 120 2.72 23.30 -20.28
C GLN A 120 2.15 21.90 -20.59
N LYS A 121 2.88 21.13 -21.43
CA LYS A 121 2.40 19.85 -22.01
C LYS A 121 1.91 18.90 -20.93
N GLY A 122 2.68 18.69 -19.86
CA GLY A 122 2.30 17.78 -18.78
C GLY A 122 0.96 18.17 -18.15
N TYR A 123 0.86 19.40 -17.66
CA TYR A 123 -0.38 19.92 -17.06
C TYR A 123 -1.59 19.83 -18.00
N VAL A 124 -1.42 20.19 -19.27
CA VAL A 124 -2.53 20.20 -20.23
C VAL A 124 -2.94 18.78 -20.61
N LEU A 125 -2.00 17.83 -20.73
CA LEU A 125 -2.31 16.43 -20.98
C LEU A 125 -3.10 15.80 -19.83
N GLY A 126 -2.81 16.16 -18.57
CA GLY A 126 -3.58 15.69 -17.41
C GLY A 126 -5.05 16.11 -17.49
N LYS A 127 -5.30 17.38 -17.85
CA LYS A 127 -6.67 17.87 -18.08
C LYS A 127 -7.32 17.19 -19.29
N LYS A 128 -6.59 17.11 -20.40
CA LYS A 128 -7.04 16.45 -21.63
C LYS A 128 -7.46 15.00 -21.38
N GLY A 129 -6.60 14.20 -20.73
CA GLY A 129 -6.88 12.81 -20.43
C GLY A 129 -8.07 12.63 -19.47
N THR A 130 -8.15 13.45 -18.43
CA THR A 130 -9.27 13.42 -17.48
C THR A 130 -10.60 13.74 -18.16
N ASP A 131 -10.65 14.81 -18.96
CA ASP A 131 -11.88 15.22 -19.63
C ASP A 131 -12.26 14.24 -20.75
N TYR A 132 -11.27 13.68 -21.45
CA TYR A 132 -11.53 12.67 -22.47
C TYR A 132 -12.19 11.41 -21.88
N ILE A 133 -11.63 10.86 -20.81
CA ILE A 133 -12.22 9.70 -20.12
C ILE A 133 -13.63 10.02 -19.58
N LYS A 134 -13.82 11.25 -19.09
CA LYS A 134 -15.11 11.68 -18.52
C LYS A 134 -16.22 11.82 -19.56
N TYR A 135 -15.90 12.29 -20.78
CA TYR A 135 -16.90 12.71 -21.75
C TYR A 135 -16.99 11.82 -23.00
N SER A 136 -15.96 11.03 -23.32
CA SER A 136 -16.00 10.06 -24.40
C SER A 136 -16.83 8.83 -24.06
N LYS A 137 -17.20 8.04 -25.07
CA LYS A 137 -17.82 6.72 -24.84
C LYS A 137 -16.88 5.83 -24.04
N ASN A 138 -17.46 5.04 -23.16
CA ASN A 138 -16.72 4.12 -22.31
C ASN A 138 -16.33 2.84 -23.10
N THR A 139 -15.40 3.00 -24.04
CA THR A 139 -14.80 1.90 -24.84
C THR A 139 -13.35 1.68 -24.40
N SER A 140 -12.81 0.48 -24.65
CA SER A 140 -11.40 0.18 -24.37
C SER A 140 -10.45 1.12 -25.10
N GLU A 141 -10.73 1.45 -26.36
CA GLU A 141 -9.93 2.35 -27.19
C GLU A 141 -9.86 3.78 -26.61
N ASN A 142 -11.03 4.32 -26.23
CA ASN A 142 -11.09 5.66 -25.63
C ASN A 142 -10.42 5.68 -24.25
N MET A 143 -10.61 4.62 -23.46
CA MET A 143 -9.99 4.50 -22.15
C MET A 143 -8.47 4.41 -22.26
N GLU A 144 -7.95 3.62 -23.21
CA GLU A 144 -6.52 3.51 -23.49
C GLU A 144 -5.92 4.84 -23.96
N THR A 145 -6.61 5.56 -24.81
CA THR A 145 -6.20 6.89 -25.28
C THR A 145 -6.05 7.86 -24.10
N GLY A 146 -7.06 7.96 -23.25
CA GLY A 146 -7.04 8.80 -22.06
C GLY A 146 -5.98 8.37 -21.05
N TYR A 147 -5.85 7.06 -20.81
CA TYR A 147 -4.82 6.45 -19.97
C TYR A 147 -3.41 6.85 -20.42
N ASN A 148 -3.11 6.75 -21.71
CA ASN A 148 -1.79 7.11 -22.25
C ASN A 148 -1.48 8.60 -22.06
N TRP A 149 -2.46 9.50 -22.27
CA TRP A 149 -2.26 10.93 -22.00
C TRP A 149 -2.04 11.22 -20.51
N LEU A 150 -2.78 10.57 -19.64
CA LEU A 150 -2.58 10.70 -18.19
C LEU A 150 -1.22 10.17 -17.75
N LYS A 151 -0.80 9.01 -18.26
CA LYS A 151 0.52 8.42 -17.97
C LYS A 151 1.66 9.37 -18.36
N GLU A 152 1.58 9.96 -19.56
CA GLU A 152 2.55 10.96 -20.00
C GLU A 152 2.51 12.23 -19.15
N SER A 153 1.31 12.72 -18.78
CA SER A 153 1.14 13.86 -17.90
C SER A 153 1.82 13.66 -16.57
N ILE A 154 1.51 12.56 -15.88
CA ILE A 154 2.05 12.23 -14.55
C ILE A 154 3.58 12.09 -14.62
N LYS A 155 4.10 11.48 -15.70
CA LYS A 155 5.54 11.37 -15.94
C LYS A 155 6.23 12.72 -16.07
N LEU A 156 5.60 13.70 -16.73
CA LEU A 156 6.14 15.04 -16.93
C LEU A 156 6.00 15.93 -15.69
N GLU A 157 4.86 15.89 -15.01
CA GLU A 157 4.53 16.76 -13.87
C GLU A 157 5.08 16.26 -12.53
N GLN A 158 5.21 14.93 -12.37
CA GLN A 158 5.70 14.33 -11.13
C GLN A 158 4.98 14.90 -9.88
N LYS A 159 5.72 15.53 -8.99
CA LYS A 159 5.21 16.15 -7.75
C LYS A 159 4.19 17.30 -7.97
N GLU A 160 4.02 17.78 -9.18
CA GLU A 160 3.00 18.77 -9.53
C GLU A 160 1.72 18.15 -10.09
N SER A 161 1.67 16.80 -10.22
CA SER A 161 0.48 16.08 -10.68
C SER A 161 -0.74 16.36 -9.80
N GLY A 162 -1.89 16.50 -10.41
CA GLY A 162 -3.15 16.75 -9.71
C GLY A 162 -3.73 15.48 -9.08
N PRO A 163 -4.34 15.55 -7.89
CA PRO A 163 -4.93 14.38 -7.22
C PRO A 163 -6.01 13.69 -8.06
N GLY A 164 -6.83 14.45 -8.79
CA GLY A 164 -7.86 13.89 -9.67
C GLY A 164 -7.28 13.14 -10.88
N GLU A 165 -6.15 13.59 -11.41
CA GLU A 165 -5.45 12.95 -12.51
C GLU A 165 -4.89 11.58 -12.10
N LEU A 166 -4.29 11.48 -10.90
CA LEU A 166 -3.75 10.24 -10.35
C LEU A 166 -4.86 9.19 -10.15
N VAL A 167 -5.99 9.61 -9.57
CA VAL A 167 -7.16 8.74 -9.36
C VAL A 167 -7.77 8.30 -10.69
N THR A 168 -7.90 9.21 -11.66
CA THR A 168 -8.47 8.88 -12.98
C THR A 168 -7.56 7.91 -13.73
N PHE A 169 -6.25 8.08 -13.66
CA PHE A 169 -5.29 7.15 -14.25
C PHE A 169 -5.44 5.73 -13.68
N MET A 170 -5.52 5.57 -12.35
CA MET A 170 -5.70 4.26 -11.74
C MET A 170 -7.06 3.64 -12.08
N ASN A 171 -8.13 4.42 -12.19
CA ASN A 171 -9.42 3.92 -12.66
C ASN A 171 -9.35 3.44 -14.12
N ALA A 172 -8.60 4.14 -14.98
CA ALA A 172 -8.39 3.73 -16.37
C ALA A 172 -7.57 2.43 -16.44
N SER A 173 -6.51 2.31 -15.64
CA SER A 173 -5.72 1.07 -15.51
C SER A 173 -6.58 -0.11 -15.09
N LYS A 174 -7.38 0.04 -14.03
CA LYS A 174 -8.34 -0.98 -13.59
C LYS A 174 -9.36 -1.36 -14.69
N PHE A 175 -9.91 -0.36 -15.41
CA PHE A 175 -10.85 -0.62 -16.49
C PHE A 175 -10.20 -1.44 -17.60
N LEU A 176 -8.99 -1.07 -18.03
CA LEU A 176 -8.26 -1.78 -19.09
C LEU A 176 -7.90 -3.21 -18.69
N TYR A 177 -7.57 -3.45 -17.42
CA TYR A 177 -7.35 -4.79 -16.89
C TYR A 177 -8.63 -5.62 -16.93
N ASN A 178 -9.75 -5.10 -16.47
CA ASN A 178 -11.04 -5.79 -16.51
C ASN A 178 -11.53 -6.06 -17.93
N ALA A 179 -11.09 -5.24 -18.89
CA ALA A 179 -11.35 -5.42 -20.33
C ALA A 179 -10.30 -6.32 -21.02
N ASN A 180 -9.37 -6.95 -20.28
CA ASN A 180 -8.26 -7.76 -20.79
C ASN A 180 -7.35 -7.04 -21.81
N GLN A 181 -7.21 -5.71 -21.71
CA GLN A 181 -6.32 -4.91 -22.56
C GLN A 181 -4.91 -4.81 -21.96
N ILE A 182 -4.78 -4.91 -20.65
CA ILE A 182 -3.51 -4.96 -19.92
C ILE A 182 -3.53 -6.13 -18.93
N ASN A 183 -2.37 -6.65 -18.54
CA ASN A 183 -2.24 -7.71 -17.55
C ASN A 183 -2.12 -7.16 -16.11
N ALA A 184 -2.20 -8.05 -15.11
CA ALA A 184 -2.09 -7.70 -13.70
C ALA A 184 -0.76 -6.99 -13.38
N GLY A 185 0.34 -7.43 -13.99
CA GLY A 185 1.66 -6.81 -13.81
C GLY A 185 1.68 -5.33 -14.20
N GLN A 186 0.97 -4.96 -15.29
CA GLN A 186 0.86 -3.54 -15.68
C GLN A 186 0.08 -2.72 -14.65
N VAL A 187 -0.98 -3.28 -14.06
CA VAL A 187 -1.73 -2.59 -12.98
C VAL A 187 -0.86 -2.37 -11.74
N VAL A 188 -0.04 -3.37 -11.39
CA VAL A 188 0.92 -3.28 -10.28
C VAL A 188 1.98 -2.20 -10.55
N ASP A 189 2.53 -2.15 -11.77
CA ASP A 189 3.46 -1.10 -12.18
C ASP A 189 2.83 0.29 -12.14
N ASP A 190 1.60 0.43 -12.62
CA ASP A 190 0.85 1.69 -12.60
C ASP A 190 0.57 2.15 -11.16
N TYR A 191 0.19 1.22 -10.28
CA TYR A 191 -0.01 1.50 -8.86
C TYR A 191 1.30 1.95 -8.19
N GLY A 192 2.40 1.24 -8.43
CA GLY A 192 3.71 1.62 -7.92
C GLY A 192 4.14 3.01 -8.39
N PHE A 193 3.98 3.29 -9.68
CA PHE A 193 4.27 4.58 -10.28
C PHE A 193 3.47 5.74 -9.66
N VAL A 194 2.15 5.55 -9.50
CA VAL A 194 1.28 6.57 -8.87
C VAL A 194 1.59 6.75 -7.40
N SER A 195 1.83 5.66 -6.67
CA SER A 195 2.19 5.71 -5.24
C SER A 195 3.48 6.50 -5.02
N ASP A 196 4.51 6.28 -5.83
CA ASP A 196 5.76 7.04 -5.79
C ASP A 196 5.56 8.55 -6.00
N VAL A 197 4.69 8.91 -6.95
CA VAL A 197 4.37 10.32 -7.20
C VAL A 197 3.62 10.92 -6.03
N ILE A 198 2.65 10.19 -5.46
CA ILE A 198 1.90 10.63 -4.27
C ILE A 198 2.85 10.86 -3.09
N ASP A 199 3.77 9.94 -2.83
CA ASP A 199 4.72 10.04 -1.72
C ASP A 199 5.66 11.25 -1.91
N LYS A 200 6.13 11.51 -3.12
CA LYS A 200 6.90 12.73 -3.44
C LYS A 200 6.10 14.01 -3.19
N ILE A 201 4.79 14.01 -3.47
CA ILE A 201 3.91 15.17 -3.20
C ILE A 201 3.70 15.34 -1.69
N LEU A 202 3.48 14.25 -0.94
CA LEU A 202 3.28 14.27 0.51
C LEU A 202 4.55 14.75 1.24
N ASN A 203 5.71 14.28 0.84
CA ASN A 203 7.01 14.68 1.38
C ASN A 203 7.33 16.17 1.09
N ASN A 204 6.75 16.73 0.03
CA ASN A 204 6.87 18.15 -0.31
C ASN A 204 5.86 19.05 0.46
N GLY A 205 5.16 18.51 1.46
CA GLY A 205 4.29 19.25 2.36
C GLY A 205 2.87 19.52 1.85
N LYS A 206 2.51 19.10 0.64
CA LYS A 206 1.14 19.20 0.11
C LYS A 206 0.28 18.09 0.75
N LYS A 207 -0.56 18.46 1.74
CA LYS A 207 -1.45 17.55 2.47
C LYS A 207 -2.93 17.78 2.07
N GLY A 208 -3.84 16.98 2.54
CA GLY A 208 -5.28 17.16 2.31
C GLY A 208 -5.81 16.39 1.10
N SER A 209 -6.01 17.03 -0.05
CA SER A 209 -6.58 16.35 -1.24
C SER A 209 -5.74 15.19 -1.75
N ILE A 210 -4.40 15.28 -1.62
CA ILE A 210 -3.51 14.20 -2.05
C ILE A 210 -3.59 12.97 -1.11
N LYS A 211 -3.81 13.17 0.21
CA LYS A 211 -4.03 12.06 1.13
C LYS A 211 -5.30 11.29 0.77
N ARG A 212 -6.39 12.00 0.45
CA ARG A 212 -7.62 11.37 -0.05
C ARG A 212 -7.42 10.67 -1.39
N ALA A 213 -6.61 11.24 -2.28
CA ALA A 213 -6.27 10.59 -3.54
C ALA A 213 -5.50 9.28 -3.31
N LYS A 214 -4.57 9.23 -2.34
CA LYS A 214 -3.88 7.99 -1.94
C LYS A 214 -4.87 6.92 -1.50
N GLU A 215 -5.76 7.25 -0.57
CA GLU A 215 -6.79 6.32 -0.08
C GLU A 215 -7.69 5.78 -1.22
N MET A 216 -8.00 6.63 -2.22
CA MET A 216 -8.77 6.21 -3.40
C MET A 216 -7.95 5.32 -4.32
N VAL A 217 -6.70 5.65 -4.59
CA VAL A 217 -5.77 4.86 -5.42
C VAL A 217 -5.58 3.47 -4.81
N ASP A 218 -5.34 3.39 -3.49
CA ASP A 218 -5.19 2.12 -2.77
C ASP A 218 -6.46 1.25 -2.92
N LYS A 219 -7.65 1.82 -2.71
CA LYS A 219 -8.93 1.12 -2.88
C LYS A 219 -9.20 0.67 -4.32
N ILE A 220 -8.83 1.48 -5.32
CA ILE A 220 -8.97 1.12 -6.74
C ILE A 220 -8.08 -0.09 -7.04
N PHE A 221 -6.84 -0.08 -6.55
CA PHE A 221 -5.90 -1.19 -6.73
C PHE A 221 -6.41 -2.46 -6.04
N GLU A 222 -6.76 -2.40 -4.76
CA GLU A 222 -7.32 -3.53 -3.99
C GLU A 222 -8.54 -4.14 -4.68
N SER A 223 -9.42 -3.30 -5.23
CA SER A 223 -10.66 -3.74 -5.90
C SER A 223 -10.49 -4.08 -7.38
N SER A 224 -9.27 -4.02 -7.92
CA SER A 224 -9.02 -4.33 -9.34
C SER A 224 -9.01 -5.83 -9.63
N GLY A 225 -8.69 -6.66 -8.63
CA GLY A 225 -8.38 -8.07 -8.78
C GLY A 225 -6.89 -8.36 -9.07
N ALA A 226 -6.14 -7.37 -9.59
CA ALA A 226 -4.70 -7.50 -9.84
C ALA A 226 -3.85 -7.54 -8.55
N ALA A 227 -4.45 -7.26 -7.39
CA ALA A 227 -3.82 -7.34 -6.07
C ALA A 227 -3.89 -8.76 -5.45
N SER A 228 -4.27 -9.78 -6.23
CA SER A 228 -4.32 -11.17 -5.76
C SER A 228 -2.91 -11.74 -5.56
N CYS A 229 -2.76 -12.67 -4.62
CA CYS A 229 -1.46 -13.34 -4.43
C CYS A 229 -1.07 -14.18 -5.67
N GLU A 230 -2.06 -14.66 -6.42
CA GLU A 230 -1.84 -15.42 -7.66
C GLU A 230 -1.18 -14.58 -8.74
N ASP A 231 -1.46 -13.28 -8.78
CA ASP A 231 -0.88 -12.34 -9.74
C ASP A 231 0.41 -11.68 -9.22
N LEU A 232 0.41 -11.26 -7.94
CA LEU A 232 1.53 -10.52 -7.35
C LEU A 232 2.79 -11.39 -7.17
N ILE A 233 2.62 -12.65 -6.76
CA ILE A 233 3.76 -13.51 -6.46
C ILE A 233 4.59 -13.81 -7.73
N PRO A 234 3.99 -14.28 -8.85
CA PRO A 234 4.74 -14.49 -10.09
C PRO A 234 5.36 -13.20 -10.64
N PHE A 235 4.62 -12.08 -10.58
CA PHE A 235 5.10 -10.79 -11.04
C PHE A 235 6.38 -10.35 -10.29
N TYR A 236 6.39 -10.45 -8.95
CA TYR A 236 7.57 -10.10 -8.18
C TYR A 236 8.69 -11.15 -8.26
N ALA A 237 8.36 -12.42 -8.51
CA ALA A 237 9.37 -13.44 -8.76
C ALA A 237 10.19 -13.14 -10.03
N GLU A 238 9.50 -12.78 -11.12
CA GLU A 238 10.16 -12.38 -12.38
C GLU A 238 11.04 -11.13 -12.20
N LYS A 239 10.52 -10.10 -11.53
CA LYS A 239 11.27 -8.86 -11.32
C LYS A 239 12.42 -8.99 -10.32
N PHE A 240 12.34 -9.92 -9.38
CA PHE A 240 13.34 -10.10 -8.35
C PHE A 240 14.73 -10.45 -8.93
N GLU A 241 14.80 -11.24 -10.00
CA GLU A 241 16.07 -11.64 -10.61
C GLU A 241 16.91 -10.42 -11.02
N GLN A 242 16.27 -9.39 -11.56
CA GLN A 242 16.95 -8.19 -12.04
C GLN A 242 17.13 -7.11 -10.95
N ASN A 243 16.32 -7.14 -9.89
CA ASN A 243 16.27 -6.08 -8.86
C ASN A 243 16.63 -6.58 -7.46
N SER A 244 17.25 -7.77 -7.35
CA SER A 244 17.60 -8.37 -6.04
C SER A 244 18.61 -7.57 -5.21
N GLN A 245 19.29 -6.58 -5.78
CA GLN A 245 20.21 -5.68 -5.08
C GLN A 245 19.62 -4.27 -4.88
N ASP A 246 18.39 -4.03 -5.32
CA ASP A 246 17.71 -2.74 -5.17
C ASP A 246 16.85 -2.74 -3.89
N VAL A 247 17.34 -2.02 -2.87
CA VAL A 247 16.67 -1.89 -1.56
C VAL A 247 15.30 -1.22 -1.70
N GLU A 248 15.16 -0.21 -2.57
CA GLU A 248 13.90 0.51 -2.77
C GLU A 248 12.86 -0.42 -3.41
N PHE A 249 13.23 -1.16 -4.44
CA PHE A 249 12.36 -2.17 -5.06
C PHE A 249 11.92 -3.23 -4.04
N LEU A 250 12.87 -3.81 -3.29
CA LEU A 250 12.58 -4.85 -2.30
C LEU A 250 11.64 -4.35 -1.20
N THR A 251 11.87 -3.13 -0.71
CA THR A 251 11.01 -2.51 0.31
C THR A 251 9.58 -2.37 -0.21
N LYS A 252 9.39 -1.75 -1.38
CA LYS A 252 8.06 -1.55 -1.98
C LYS A 252 7.34 -2.87 -2.25
N ALA A 253 8.05 -3.84 -2.81
CA ALA A 253 7.49 -5.14 -3.13
C ALA A 253 7.06 -5.91 -1.86
N THR A 254 7.91 -5.93 -0.82
CA THR A 254 7.56 -6.58 0.45
C THR A 254 6.43 -5.86 1.18
N ASP A 255 6.39 -4.53 1.15
CA ASP A 255 5.31 -3.74 1.73
C ASP A 255 3.97 -4.01 1.03
N LEU A 256 3.97 -4.10 -0.30
CA LEU A 256 2.77 -4.44 -1.04
C LEU A 256 2.30 -5.87 -0.73
N LEU A 257 3.20 -6.85 -0.71
CA LEU A 257 2.87 -8.23 -0.36
C LEU A 257 2.35 -8.36 1.09
N ARG A 258 2.83 -7.53 2.04
CA ARG A 258 2.27 -7.45 3.41
C ARG A 258 0.86 -6.87 3.41
N SER A 259 0.65 -5.74 2.75
CA SER A 259 -0.66 -5.06 2.73
C SER A 259 -1.74 -5.92 2.08
N THR A 260 -1.38 -6.71 1.08
CA THR A 260 -2.26 -7.67 0.39
C THR A 260 -2.34 -9.04 1.05
N LYS A 261 -1.67 -9.25 2.21
CA LYS A 261 -1.63 -10.51 2.97
C LYS A 261 -1.01 -11.69 2.21
N CYS A 262 -0.12 -11.43 1.25
CA CYS A 262 0.59 -12.43 0.46
C CYS A 262 1.92 -12.89 1.10
N THR A 263 1.97 -12.91 2.43
CA THR A 263 3.19 -13.16 3.21
C THR A 263 3.55 -14.64 3.39
N ASP A 264 2.66 -15.57 3.03
CA ASP A 264 2.89 -17.01 3.20
C ASP A 264 3.68 -17.63 2.05
N SER A 265 4.00 -16.85 1.00
CA SER A 265 4.71 -17.35 -0.17
C SER A 265 6.22 -17.50 0.05
N ASP A 266 6.84 -18.46 -0.64
CA ASP A 266 8.30 -18.58 -0.65
C ASP A 266 8.97 -17.35 -1.27
N GLN A 267 8.32 -16.73 -2.25
CA GLN A 267 8.86 -15.51 -2.87
C GLN A 267 8.95 -14.36 -1.87
N PHE A 268 7.92 -14.15 -1.06
CA PHE A 268 7.96 -13.13 0.00
C PHE A 268 9.12 -13.40 0.99
N TYR A 269 9.24 -14.66 1.43
CA TYR A 269 10.32 -15.07 2.34
C TYR A 269 11.72 -14.79 1.75
N ILE A 270 11.94 -15.12 0.47
CA ILE A 270 13.19 -14.84 -0.22
C ILE A 270 13.48 -13.33 -0.28
N MET A 271 12.46 -12.54 -0.62
CA MET A 271 12.60 -11.09 -0.76
C MET A 271 12.89 -10.41 0.58
N VAL A 272 12.20 -10.80 1.66
CA VAL A 272 12.45 -10.23 3.00
C VAL A 272 13.85 -10.60 3.49
N LYS A 273 14.32 -11.82 3.23
CA LYS A 273 15.70 -12.23 3.55
C LYS A 273 16.74 -11.40 2.79
N GLN A 274 16.51 -11.18 1.51
CA GLN A 274 17.41 -10.37 0.70
C GLN A 274 17.40 -8.91 1.16
N LEU A 275 16.23 -8.36 1.48
CA LEU A 275 16.11 -7.01 2.02
C LEU A 275 16.87 -6.87 3.34
N ASN A 276 16.69 -7.83 4.28
CA ASN A 276 17.40 -7.81 5.55
C ASN A 276 18.93 -7.96 5.38
N LYS A 277 19.39 -8.67 4.35
CA LYS A 277 20.83 -8.77 4.05
C LYS A 277 21.41 -7.42 3.59
N LEU A 278 20.66 -6.63 2.82
CA LEU A 278 21.11 -5.35 2.28
C LEU A 278 20.89 -4.19 3.27
N SER A 279 19.82 -4.24 4.05
CA SER A 279 19.40 -3.19 5.00
C SER A 279 18.88 -3.84 6.28
N PRO A 280 19.76 -4.38 7.14
CA PRO A 280 19.38 -5.10 8.36
C PRO A 280 18.63 -4.19 9.34
N ASN A 281 17.50 -4.69 9.87
CA ASN A 281 16.82 -4.06 11.01
C ASN A 281 16.10 -5.11 11.86
N ALA A 282 15.72 -4.74 13.07
CA ALA A 282 15.11 -5.63 14.05
C ALA A 282 13.77 -6.22 13.57
N GLU A 283 12.96 -5.42 12.88
CA GLU A 283 11.63 -5.85 12.41
C GLU A 283 11.73 -6.89 11.29
N LEU A 284 12.60 -6.66 10.31
CA LEU A 284 12.85 -7.63 9.23
C LEU A 284 13.42 -8.94 9.77
N ALA A 285 14.39 -8.86 10.67
CA ALA A 285 14.98 -10.05 11.31
C ALA A 285 13.90 -10.84 12.09
N TYR A 286 13.07 -10.14 12.86
CA TYR A 286 11.94 -10.77 13.57
C TYR A 286 10.94 -11.42 12.62
N GLU A 287 10.57 -10.74 11.53
CA GLU A 287 9.66 -11.28 10.52
C GLU A 287 10.22 -12.55 9.87
N ILE A 288 11.50 -12.56 9.50
CA ILE A 288 12.16 -13.76 8.95
C ILE A 288 12.15 -14.89 9.98
N ALA A 289 12.45 -14.59 11.26
CA ALA A 289 12.43 -15.57 12.33
C ALA A 289 11.04 -16.21 12.47
N LYS A 290 9.96 -15.43 12.43
CA LYS A 290 8.58 -15.93 12.47
C LYS A 290 8.25 -16.80 11.24
N LEU A 291 8.64 -16.37 10.05
CA LEU A 291 8.42 -17.12 8.81
C LEU A 291 9.22 -18.44 8.81
N SER A 292 10.47 -18.41 9.29
CA SER A 292 11.32 -19.60 9.42
C SER A 292 10.73 -20.58 10.44
N SER A 293 10.22 -20.07 11.57
CA SER A 293 9.53 -20.88 12.60
C SER A 293 8.28 -21.56 12.03
N LYS A 294 7.47 -20.83 11.22
CA LYS A 294 6.28 -21.38 10.57
C LYS A 294 6.64 -22.50 9.56
N LYS A 295 7.81 -22.41 8.96
CA LYS A 295 8.37 -23.41 8.04
C LYS A 295 9.17 -24.53 8.76
N GLU A 296 9.11 -24.58 10.09
CA GLU A 296 9.82 -25.52 10.96
C GLU A 296 11.36 -25.49 10.80
N LYS A 297 11.91 -24.39 10.28
CA LYS A 297 13.36 -24.14 10.18
C LYS A 297 13.86 -23.49 11.47
N PHE A 298 13.88 -24.28 12.56
CA PHE A 298 14.07 -23.74 13.91
C PHE A 298 15.47 -23.15 14.14
N GLU A 299 16.51 -23.76 13.58
CA GLU A 299 17.88 -23.23 13.63
C GLU A 299 17.95 -21.83 13.00
N GLU A 300 17.42 -21.69 11.79
CA GLU A 300 17.38 -20.41 11.08
C GLU A 300 16.52 -19.38 11.85
N ALA A 301 15.36 -19.79 12.37
CA ALA A 301 14.53 -18.93 13.22
C ALA A 301 15.29 -18.41 14.44
N SER A 302 16.06 -19.29 15.11
CA SER A 302 16.90 -18.93 16.27
C SER A 302 17.96 -17.89 15.92
N GLU A 303 18.63 -18.03 14.76
CA GLU A 303 19.62 -17.06 14.31
C GLU A 303 19.00 -15.68 14.05
N TYR A 304 17.87 -15.62 13.35
CA TYR A 304 17.20 -14.35 13.06
C TYR A 304 16.55 -13.73 14.33
N PHE A 305 16.04 -14.51 15.29
CA PHE A 305 15.62 -13.94 16.57
C PHE A 305 16.79 -13.31 17.33
N LYS A 306 17.98 -13.91 17.32
CA LYS A 306 19.18 -13.32 17.93
C LYS A 306 19.55 -12.02 17.23
N GLN A 307 19.54 -11.99 15.89
CA GLN A 307 19.78 -10.78 15.14
C GLN A 307 18.75 -9.69 15.47
N ALA A 308 17.45 -10.04 15.57
CA ALA A 308 16.41 -9.09 15.97
C ALA A 308 16.65 -8.52 17.37
N ILE A 309 17.08 -9.35 18.34
CA ILE A 309 17.43 -8.93 19.71
C ILE A 309 18.61 -7.97 19.73
N GLU A 310 19.64 -8.23 18.91
CA GLU A 310 20.81 -7.37 18.82
C GLU A 310 20.49 -5.98 18.23
N LEU A 311 19.62 -5.95 17.24
CA LEU A 311 19.23 -4.72 16.54
C LEU A 311 18.09 -3.92 17.20
N GLN A 312 17.43 -4.50 18.22
CA GLN A 312 16.29 -3.86 18.87
C GLN A 312 16.75 -2.99 20.06
N ASP A 313 16.30 -1.74 20.10
CA ASP A 313 16.56 -0.82 21.21
C ASP A 313 15.43 -0.82 22.26
N ASP A 314 14.19 -1.05 21.84
CA ASP A 314 13.02 -1.11 22.72
C ASP A 314 13.08 -2.33 23.63
N ILE A 315 13.13 -2.11 24.94
CA ILE A 315 13.29 -3.16 25.96
C ILE A 315 12.12 -4.12 25.97
N ILE A 316 10.90 -3.63 25.80
CA ILE A 316 9.68 -4.46 25.82
C ILE A 316 9.62 -5.35 24.56
N GLN A 317 9.95 -4.80 23.38
CA GLN A 317 10.07 -5.59 22.16
C GLN A 317 11.20 -6.63 22.28
N LYS A 318 12.32 -6.24 22.86
CA LYS A 318 13.44 -7.18 23.13
C LYS A 318 13.02 -8.32 24.04
N ALA A 319 12.22 -8.04 25.08
CA ALA A 319 11.64 -9.07 25.95
C ALA A 319 10.77 -10.07 25.17
N LYS A 320 9.94 -9.55 24.25
CA LYS A 320 9.11 -10.38 23.36
C LYS A 320 9.97 -11.27 22.45
N TYR A 321 11.05 -10.75 21.90
CA TYR A 321 11.95 -11.52 21.03
C TYR A 321 12.66 -12.63 21.81
N TYR A 322 13.08 -12.37 23.06
CA TYR A 322 13.61 -13.41 23.96
C TYR A 322 12.59 -14.50 24.27
N LEU A 323 11.32 -14.13 24.46
CA LEU A 323 10.24 -15.10 24.69
C LEU A 323 10.08 -16.06 23.50
N GLU A 324 10.01 -15.51 22.29
CA GLU A 324 9.89 -16.29 21.04
C GLU A 324 11.14 -17.17 20.82
N LEU A 325 12.34 -16.61 21.04
CA LEU A 325 13.60 -17.36 20.96
C LEU A 325 13.62 -18.51 21.97
N GLY A 326 13.09 -18.31 23.18
CA GLY A 326 12.94 -19.33 24.20
C GLY A 326 12.04 -20.47 23.75
N ASP A 327 10.88 -20.18 23.13
CA ASP A 327 9.99 -21.21 22.60
C ASP A 327 10.62 -22.01 21.46
N ILE A 328 11.26 -21.34 20.51
CA ILE A 328 11.98 -22.02 19.43
C ILE A 328 13.08 -22.93 19.97
N THR A 329 13.85 -22.44 20.95
CA THR A 329 14.92 -23.21 21.58
C THR A 329 14.36 -24.41 22.33
N ARG A 330 13.19 -24.30 22.98
CA ARG A 330 12.44 -25.42 23.57
C ARG A 330 12.05 -26.46 22.51
N ARG A 331 11.53 -26.04 21.37
CA ARG A 331 11.16 -26.94 20.25
C ARG A 331 12.36 -27.69 19.69
N MET A 332 13.54 -27.08 19.74
CA MET A 332 14.82 -27.75 19.41
C MET A 332 15.32 -28.74 20.50
N GLY A 333 14.62 -28.87 21.64
CA GLY A 333 14.99 -29.72 22.72
C GLY A 333 16.11 -29.17 23.63
N ASN A 334 16.53 -27.91 23.43
CA ASN A 334 17.59 -27.29 24.23
C ASN A 334 16.99 -26.54 25.44
N TYR A 335 16.50 -27.32 26.42
CA TYR A 335 15.68 -26.82 27.54
C TYR A 335 16.42 -25.86 28.47
N GLU A 336 17.69 -26.12 28.77
CA GLU A 336 18.49 -25.24 29.61
C GLU A 336 18.68 -23.85 28.97
N THR A 337 18.98 -23.82 27.69
CA THR A 337 19.11 -22.55 26.98
C THR A 337 17.77 -21.83 26.83
N ALA A 338 16.68 -22.58 26.55
CA ALA A 338 15.32 -22.04 26.51
C ALA A 338 14.92 -21.38 27.84
N LYS A 339 15.24 -22.03 29.00
CA LYS A 339 15.05 -21.46 30.34
C LYS A 339 15.75 -20.10 30.48
N ARG A 340 17.02 -20.01 30.05
CA ARG A 340 17.78 -18.75 30.15
C ARG A 340 17.11 -17.62 29.33
N TYR A 341 16.60 -17.92 28.14
CA TYR A 341 15.90 -16.94 27.34
C TYR A 341 14.56 -16.51 27.95
N ALA A 342 13.78 -17.45 28.47
CA ALA A 342 12.53 -17.13 29.16
C ALA A 342 12.77 -16.27 30.43
N LEU A 343 13.82 -16.57 31.22
CA LEU A 343 14.21 -15.74 32.36
C LEU A 343 14.67 -14.34 31.92
N LYS A 344 15.39 -14.22 30.79
CA LYS A 344 15.79 -12.90 30.25
C LYS A 344 14.59 -12.10 29.79
N SER A 345 13.59 -12.74 29.19
CA SER A 345 12.31 -12.11 28.88
C SER A 345 11.61 -11.57 30.14
N ALA A 346 11.54 -12.37 31.21
CA ALA A 346 10.95 -11.96 32.48
C ALA A 346 11.70 -10.81 33.16
N GLU A 347 13.04 -10.78 33.06
CA GLU A 347 13.88 -9.69 33.59
C GLU A 347 13.59 -8.37 32.86
N LEU A 348 13.44 -8.41 31.52
CA LEU A 348 13.21 -7.23 30.71
C LEU A 348 11.76 -6.72 30.79
N ASN A 349 10.80 -7.60 31.05
CA ASN A 349 9.39 -7.26 31.25
C ASN A 349 8.80 -7.99 32.46
N PRO A 350 9.04 -7.48 33.69
CA PRO A 350 8.59 -8.16 34.93
C PRO A 350 7.08 -8.23 35.12
N GLU A 351 6.30 -7.40 34.40
CA GLU A 351 4.84 -7.38 34.50
C GLU A 351 4.17 -8.43 33.59
N SER A 352 4.94 -9.09 32.74
CA SER A 352 4.43 -10.13 31.84
C SER A 352 4.43 -11.51 32.51
N GLY A 353 3.28 -12.19 32.47
CA GLY A 353 3.15 -13.58 32.88
C GLY A 353 3.62 -14.59 31.83
N TYR A 354 3.72 -14.21 30.54
CA TYR A 354 4.09 -15.12 29.45
C TYR A 354 5.43 -15.84 29.62
N PRO A 355 6.53 -15.21 30.14
CA PRO A 355 7.78 -15.90 30.38
C PRO A 355 7.64 -17.07 31.39
N TYR A 356 6.74 -16.93 32.33
CA TYR A 356 6.48 -18.00 33.34
C TYR A 356 5.62 -19.11 32.76
N LEU A 357 4.66 -18.81 31.83
CA LEU A 357 3.98 -19.87 31.06
C LEU A 357 5.00 -20.65 30.21
N LEU A 358 5.92 -19.95 29.56
CA LEU A 358 6.97 -20.60 28.80
C LEU A 358 7.89 -21.45 29.69
N LEU A 359 8.32 -20.94 30.83
CA LEU A 359 9.14 -21.71 31.82
C LEU A 359 8.46 -22.99 32.22
N GLY A 360 7.16 -22.95 32.56
CA GLY A 360 6.39 -24.16 32.91
C GLY A 360 6.38 -25.17 31.76
N ASN A 361 6.15 -24.70 30.53
CA ASN A 361 6.18 -25.55 29.33
C ASN A 361 7.57 -26.11 29.01
N ILE A 362 8.65 -25.35 29.27
CA ILE A 362 10.03 -25.82 29.13
C ILE A 362 10.30 -26.94 30.14
N TYR A 363 9.93 -26.76 31.40
CA TYR A 363 10.14 -27.78 32.44
C TYR A 363 9.36 -29.05 32.10
N ALA A 364 8.07 -28.94 31.81
CA ALA A 364 7.24 -30.06 31.45
C ALA A 364 7.76 -30.84 30.23
N ALA A 365 8.20 -30.12 29.16
CA ALA A 365 8.73 -30.75 27.96
C ALA A 365 10.08 -31.45 28.18
N GLY A 366 10.92 -30.90 29.07
CA GLY A 366 12.24 -31.42 29.38
C GLY A 366 12.31 -32.38 30.57
N ASN A 367 11.20 -32.81 31.12
CA ASN A 367 11.15 -33.61 32.36
C ASN A 367 12.08 -34.84 32.34
N LYS A 368 12.09 -35.60 31.24
CA LYS A 368 12.89 -36.82 31.08
C LYS A 368 14.41 -36.56 30.98
N THR A 369 14.80 -35.31 30.86
CA THR A 369 16.24 -34.92 30.82
C THR A 369 16.72 -34.45 32.21
N CYS A 370 15.90 -34.60 33.24
CA CYS A 370 16.16 -34.14 34.60
C CYS A 370 16.21 -35.29 35.58
N GLY A 371 17.40 -35.75 35.85
CA GLY A 371 17.64 -36.89 36.75
C GLY A 371 17.63 -38.26 36.03
N GLU A 372 17.76 -39.32 36.82
CA GLU A 372 17.82 -40.70 36.31
C GLU A 372 16.56 -41.50 36.71
N LYS A 373 15.91 -41.12 37.82
CA LYS A 373 14.77 -41.81 38.36
C LYS A 373 13.45 -41.27 37.80
N GLU A 374 12.46 -42.16 37.68
CA GLU A 374 11.11 -41.74 37.26
C GLU A 374 10.48 -40.72 38.24
N PHE A 375 10.76 -40.85 39.51
CA PHE A 375 10.34 -39.88 40.52
C PHE A 375 10.90 -38.49 40.23
N GLU A 376 12.20 -38.39 39.92
CA GLU A 376 12.83 -37.11 39.58
C GLU A 376 12.20 -36.48 38.30
N HIS A 377 11.89 -37.30 37.29
CA HIS A 377 11.18 -36.86 36.08
C HIS A 377 9.79 -36.30 36.38
N LYS A 378 9.02 -36.99 37.28
CA LYS A 378 7.69 -36.55 37.70
C LYS A 378 7.75 -35.31 38.60
N ALA A 379 8.78 -35.20 39.47
CA ALA A 379 8.98 -34.04 40.35
C ALA A 379 9.17 -32.73 39.59
N VAL A 380 9.64 -32.74 38.33
CA VAL A 380 9.74 -31.58 37.45
C VAL A 380 8.37 -30.91 37.24
N TYR A 381 7.29 -31.69 37.20
CA TYR A 381 5.94 -31.14 37.02
C TYR A 381 5.50 -30.26 38.20
N TRP A 382 6.02 -30.46 39.42
CA TRP A 382 5.77 -29.54 40.53
C TRP A 382 6.32 -28.15 40.22
N ALA A 383 7.58 -28.08 39.78
CA ALA A 383 8.20 -26.81 39.36
C ALA A 383 7.49 -26.18 38.16
N ALA A 384 7.01 -26.98 37.19
CA ALA A 384 6.25 -26.51 36.08
C ALA A 384 4.93 -25.84 36.50
N VAL A 385 4.17 -26.50 37.38
CA VAL A 385 2.89 -25.97 37.91
C VAL A 385 3.12 -24.73 38.77
N ASP A 386 4.23 -24.62 39.48
CA ASP A 386 4.58 -23.42 40.24
C ASP A 386 4.81 -22.23 39.27
N LYS A 387 5.42 -22.46 38.08
CA LYS A 387 5.58 -21.39 37.08
C LYS A 387 4.24 -20.96 36.47
N PHE A 388 3.33 -21.87 36.15
CA PHE A 388 1.99 -21.52 35.70
C PHE A 388 1.21 -20.75 36.78
N THR A 389 1.35 -21.13 38.03
CA THR A 389 0.75 -20.40 39.15
C THR A 389 1.32 -19.00 39.28
N LYS A 390 2.64 -18.84 39.11
CA LYS A 390 3.29 -17.55 39.10
C LYS A 390 2.86 -16.68 37.92
N ALA A 391 2.66 -17.27 36.74
CA ALA A 391 2.20 -16.55 35.54
C ALA A 391 0.87 -15.84 35.81
N LYS A 392 -0.15 -16.54 36.31
CA LYS A 392 -1.47 -15.96 36.61
C LYS A 392 -1.48 -15.02 37.83
N GLN A 393 -0.49 -15.08 38.69
CA GLN A 393 -0.33 -14.13 39.81
C GLN A 393 0.22 -12.79 39.32
N ILE A 394 1.14 -12.82 38.35
CA ILE A 394 1.74 -11.62 37.74
C ILE A 394 0.76 -11.01 36.76
N ASP A 395 0.16 -11.83 35.92
CA ASP A 395 -0.75 -11.41 34.85
C ASP A 395 -2.09 -12.16 34.99
N PRO A 396 -3.07 -11.56 35.67
CA PRO A 396 -4.37 -12.21 35.87
C PRO A 396 -5.14 -12.53 34.59
N GLU A 397 -4.84 -11.85 33.46
CA GLU A 397 -5.46 -12.14 32.16
C GLU A 397 -5.06 -13.54 31.65
N LEU A 398 -3.93 -14.08 32.10
CA LEU A 398 -3.46 -15.41 31.75
C LEU A 398 -4.03 -16.52 32.66
N ALA A 399 -4.95 -16.19 33.57
CA ALA A 399 -5.46 -17.17 34.57
C ALA A 399 -6.08 -18.40 33.91
N ASP A 400 -6.90 -18.23 32.89
CA ASP A 400 -7.56 -19.33 32.18
C ASP A 400 -6.56 -20.22 31.43
N GLU A 401 -5.55 -19.64 30.81
CA GLU A 401 -4.50 -20.38 30.10
C GLU A 401 -3.61 -21.13 31.10
N ALA A 402 -3.17 -20.46 32.16
CA ALA A 402 -2.36 -21.06 33.23
C ALA A 402 -3.10 -22.21 33.92
N ASN A 403 -4.40 -22.07 34.22
CA ASN A 403 -5.20 -23.12 34.82
C ASN A 403 -5.32 -24.36 33.93
N LYS A 404 -5.47 -24.18 32.60
CA LYS A 404 -5.46 -25.34 31.66
C LYS A 404 -4.15 -26.13 31.75
N PHE A 405 -3.00 -25.45 31.83
CA PHE A 405 -1.72 -26.13 32.01
C PHE A 405 -1.61 -26.80 33.40
N ILE A 406 -2.06 -26.14 34.47
CA ILE A 406 -2.07 -26.71 35.83
C ILE A 406 -2.90 -27.99 35.84
N GLU A 407 -4.12 -27.96 35.31
CA GLU A 407 -4.99 -29.14 35.22
C GLU A 407 -4.37 -30.25 34.37
N ALA A 408 -3.71 -29.90 33.24
CA ALA A 408 -3.08 -30.88 32.37
C ALA A 408 -1.87 -31.57 33.02
N TYR A 409 -1.09 -30.86 33.81
CA TYR A 409 0.16 -31.42 34.38
C TYR A 409 0.06 -31.94 35.79
N THR A 410 -0.95 -31.54 36.57
CA THR A 410 -1.16 -32.08 37.96
C THR A 410 -1.31 -33.60 38.00
N PRO A 411 -1.99 -34.30 37.07
CA PRO A 411 -2.07 -35.76 37.08
C PRO A 411 -0.72 -36.48 36.88
N HIS A 412 0.31 -35.78 36.44
CA HIS A 412 1.65 -36.35 36.24
C HIS A 412 2.56 -36.27 37.47
N PHE A 413 2.07 -35.75 38.59
CA PHE A 413 2.83 -35.71 39.83
C PHE A 413 3.16 -37.13 40.33
N PRO A 414 4.25 -37.33 41.10
CA PRO A 414 4.47 -38.54 41.81
C PRO A 414 3.26 -38.91 42.71
N ASN A 415 2.94 -40.17 42.82
CA ASN A 415 1.93 -40.62 43.77
C ASN A 415 2.49 -40.65 45.22
N GLU A 416 1.63 -40.93 46.22
CA GLU A 416 2.03 -40.94 47.62
C GLU A 416 3.07 -42.04 47.91
N GLU A 417 2.95 -43.21 47.26
CA GLU A 417 3.87 -44.32 47.40
C GLU A 417 5.25 -44.00 46.85
N ASP A 418 5.32 -43.45 45.64
CA ASP A 418 6.58 -43.02 44.98
C ASP A 418 7.31 -41.97 45.85
N ALA A 419 6.56 -40.99 46.42
CA ALA A 419 7.14 -39.96 47.29
C ALA A 419 7.67 -40.55 48.62
N PHE A 420 6.91 -41.45 49.22
CA PHE A 420 7.29 -42.08 50.46
C PHE A 420 8.58 -42.94 50.31
N PHE A 421 8.72 -43.70 49.24
CA PHE A 421 9.92 -44.47 48.94
C PHE A 421 11.18 -43.62 48.77
N GLU A 422 11.04 -42.41 48.30
CA GLU A 422 12.13 -41.45 48.21
C GLU A 422 12.31 -40.59 49.49
N GLY A 423 11.53 -40.85 50.52
CA GLY A 423 11.66 -40.20 51.81
C GLY A 423 10.95 -38.86 51.98
N TYR A 424 9.94 -38.61 51.17
CA TYR A 424 9.19 -37.35 51.17
C TYR A 424 7.70 -37.57 51.48
N GLN A 425 7.10 -36.56 52.11
CA GLN A 425 5.66 -36.49 52.35
C GLN A 425 5.05 -35.27 51.68
N ASN A 426 3.74 -35.33 51.46
CA ASN A 426 3.00 -34.19 50.87
C ASN A 426 3.17 -32.93 51.75
N GLY A 427 3.61 -31.82 51.15
CA GLY A 427 3.93 -30.58 51.85
C GLY A 427 5.42 -30.35 52.12
N ASP A 428 6.26 -31.39 52.01
CA ASP A 428 7.71 -31.24 52.18
C ASP A 428 8.32 -30.31 51.11
N THR A 429 9.48 -29.77 51.44
CA THR A 429 10.28 -28.98 50.46
C THR A 429 11.14 -29.94 49.64
N TYR A 430 11.10 -29.80 48.33
CA TYR A 430 11.91 -30.55 47.39
C TYR A 430 12.67 -29.62 46.43
N THR A 431 13.93 -29.91 46.19
CA THR A 431 14.70 -29.19 45.17
C THR A 431 14.83 -30.07 43.95
N VAL A 432 14.13 -29.67 42.87
CA VAL A 432 14.32 -30.26 41.54
C VAL A 432 15.74 -29.92 41.08
N GLY A 433 16.56 -30.94 40.98
CA GLY A 433 17.97 -30.78 40.56
C GLY A 433 18.12 -30.47 39.10
N CYS A 434 19.22 -30.98 38.51
CA CYS A 434 19.54 -30.82 37.10
C CYS A 434 19.58 -29.35 36.59
N TRP A 435 19.30 -29.13 35.31
CA TRP A 435 19.19 -27.80 34.71
C TRP A 435 17.96 -27.02 35.21
N VAL A 436 16.94 -27.69 35.78
CA VAL A 436 15.75 -27.02 36.36
C VAL A 436 16.11 -26.21 37.60
N ASN A 437 16.84 -26.78 38.54
CA ASN A 437 17.38 -26.16 39.77
C ASN A 437 16.38 -25.19 40.44
N GLU A 438 15.21 -25.72 40.84
CA GLU A 438 14.12 -24.98 41.47
C GLU A 438 13.66 -25.68 42.74
N THR A 439 13.39 -24.88 43.75
CA THR A 439 12.77 -25.39 44.99
C THR A 439 11.25 -25.29 44.88
N THR A 440 10.56 -26.38 45.23
CA THR A 440 9.12 -26.55 45.16
C THR A 440 8.57 -27.29 46.36
N THR A 441 7.27 -27.45 46.44
CA THR A 441 6.59 -28.22 47.46
C THR A 441 6.15 -29.57 46.87
N VAL A 442 6.38 -30.65 47.61
CA VAL A 442 5.89 -32.01 47.28
C VAL A 442 4.37 -32.00 47.25
N ARG A 443 3.81 -32.45 46.16
CA ARG A 443 2.37 -32.63 45.95
C ARG A 443 2.14 -34.00 45.31
N THR A 444 1.33 -34.82 45.96
CA THR A 444 1.13 -36.18 45.51
C THR A 444 -0.25 -36.36 44.87
N THR A 445 -0.31 -37.23 43.85
CA THR A 445 -1.57 -37.82 43.41
C THR A 445 -1.93 -39.01 44.26
N LYS A 446 -3.24 -39.35 44.33
CA LYS A 446 -3.70 -40.54 45.06
C LYS A 446 -3.28 -41.80 44.35
#